data_ce0c9868a357958f16b83f9f25dd600b
#
_entry.id   ce0c9868a357958f16b83f9f25dd600b
#
_cell.length_a   1.000
_cell.length_b   1.000
_cell.length_c   1.000
_cell.angle_alpha   90.00
_cell.angle_beta   90.00
_cell.angle_gamma   90.00
#
_symmetry.space_group_name_H-M   'P 1'
#
loop_
_entity.id
_entity.type
_entity.pdbx_description
1 polymer ?
#
loop_
_entity_poly.entity_id
_entity_poly.type
_entity_poly.pdbx_seq_one_letter_code
_entity_poly.pdbx_strand_id
1 'polypeptide(L)'
;MTIKGKGYIVGAYEHPLRKAPDKSVAQLHAECAKGALEDAGLTKGDIDGYFCAGDAPGANVWSMANYMNLKLRHVDSTDMGGCSYLVHVAHAAQAIAAGKCNVALITLAGRPNSEGSSGTQVRDRGVNLPDAPYEMPYSPVTVNLYAMVAMRHMYEYGTTSEQLAWVKVAASHHAQHNPSAMLRNVVTVEEVVNSPMISDPLHRLDCCVVSDGGGALIVAKPEIAKSLKRPLVKITGAGETTKGQMGGKVDLSYSGAVWTGPRAFEEAGIKPADIKYASIYDSFTITVVMQIEDLGFCKKGEGGKFVADGNLISGTGKFPFNTDGGGLCNNHPANRGGMTKAIEAVRQLRGEAHPKVQVKNCDLALAHGTGGSLGHRHGSATLIMERE
;
A
#
# COMPACT_ATOMS: atom_id res chain seq x y z
N MET A 1 4.54 -13.30 20.49
CA MET A 1 3.71 -14.39 19.92
C MET A 1 3.74 -14.20 18.42
N THR A 2 4.13 -15.22 17.65
CA THR A 2 4.19 -15.11 16.18
C THR A 2 2.80 -15.17 15.56
N ILE A 3 2.61 -14.39 14.46
CA ILE A 3 1.39 -14.46 13.64
C ILE A 3 1.51 -15.47 12.50
N LYS A 4 2.69 -16.06 12.31
CA LYS A 4 2.97 -17.01 11.22
C LYS A 4 1.93 -18.14 11.18
N GLY A 5 1.11 -18.18 10.11
CA GLY A 5 0.06 -19.17 9.92
C GLY A 5 -1.14 -19.06 10.87
N LYS A 6 -1.30 -17.95 11.60
CA LYS A 6 -2.45 -17.73 12.50
C LYS A 6 -3.65 -17.09 11.81
N GLY A 7 -3.43 -16.46 10.65
CA GLY A 7 -4.47 -15.86 9.81
C GLY A 7 -4.21 -16.12 8.33
N TYR A 8 -5.29 -16.23 7.57
CA TYR A 8 -5.29 -16.39 6.12
C TYR A 8 -6.14 -15.29 5.49
N ILE A 9 -5.68 -14.70 4.40
CA ILE A 9 -6.49 -13.79 3.61
C ILE A 9 -7.37 -14.64 2.69
N VAL A 10 -8.67 -14.65 2.99
CA VAL A 10 -9.66 -15.47 2.29
C VAL A 10 -10.51 -14.68 1.32
N GLY A 11 -10.65 -13.36 1.50
CA GLY A 11 -11.35 -12.45 0.61
C GLY A 11 -10.49 -11.23 0.28
N ALA A 12 -10.50 -10.82 -0.99
CA ALA A 12 -9.79 -9.63 -1.47
C ALA A 12 -10.57 -8.98 -2.60
N TYR A 13 -10.91 -7.70 -2.43
CA TYR A 13 -11.69 -6.97 -3.41
C TYR A 13 -11.19 -5.54 -3.55
N GLU A 14 -11.03 -5.09 -4.80
CA GLU A 14 -10.74 -3.72 -5.17
C GLU A 14 -11.94 -3.12 -5.90
N HIS A 15 -12.42 -1.96 -5.44
CA HIS A 15 -13.52 -1.27 -6.10
C HIS A 15 -13.11 -0.81 -7.51
N PRO A 16 -13.92 -1.07 -8.55
CA PRO A 16 -13.52 -0.80 -9.94
C PRO A 16 -13.56 0.68 -10.33
N LEU A 17 -14.30 1.52 -9.59
CA LEU A 17 -14.45 2.94 -9.92
C LEU A 17 -13.22 3.73 -9.49
N ARG A 18 -12.82 4.71 -10.34
CA ARG A 18 -11.77 5.71 -10.08
C ARG A 18 -12.33 7.12 -9.96
N LYS A 19 -13.63 7.27 -10.21
CA LYS A 19 -14.42 8.47 -9.98
C LYS A 19 -15.83 8.06 -9.60
N ALA A 20 -16.32 8.50 -8.44
CA ALA A 20 -17.59 8.09 -7.85
C ALA A 20 -18.32 9.27 -7.19
N PRO A 21 -18.70 10.32 -7.96
CA PRO A 21 -19.31 11.53 -7.42
C PRO A 21 -20.70 11.28 -6.85
N ASP A 22 -21.38 10.23 -7.27
CA ASP A 22 -22.73 9.82 -6.89
C ASP A 22 -22.81 8.90 -5.68
N LYS A 23 -21.65 8.48 -5.13
CA LYS A 23 -21.59 7.55 -3.99
C LYS A 23 -21.08 8.26 -2.73
N SER A 24 -21.62 7.89 -1.57
CA SER A 24 -21.01 8.27 -0.29
C SER A 24 -19.78 7.40 0.03
N VAL A 25 -18.88 7.90 0.87
CA VAL A 25 -17.72 7.10 1.33
C VAL A 25 -18.19 5.85 2.08
N ALA A 26 -19.26 5.98 2.92
CA ALA A 26 -19.83 4.84 3.62
C ALA A 26 -20.38 3.76 2.67
N GLN A 27 -21.03 4.19 1.57
CA GLN A 27 -21.50 3.26 0.55
C GLN A 27 -20.33 2.53 -0.14
N LEU A 28 -19.24 3.24 -0.47
CA LEU A 28 -18.05 2.62 -1.06
C LEU A 28 -17.42 1.59 -0.11
N HIS A 29 -17.34 1.88 1.20
CA HIS A 29 -16.90 0.88 2.20
C HIS A 29 -17.78 -0.36 2.19
N ALA A 30 -19.11 -0.20 2.16
CA ALA A 30 -20.05 -1.32 2.15
C ALA A 30 -19.98 -2.13 0.85
N GLU A 31 -19.81 -1.48 -0.30
CA GLU A 31 -19.61 -2.15 -1.59
C GLU A 31 -18.29 -2.94 -1.63
N CYS A 32 -17.20 -2.38 -1.07
CA CYS A 32 -15.93 -3.09 -0.91
C CYS A 32 -16.09 -4.32 0.00
N ALA A 33 -16.76 -4.15 1.15
CA ALA A 33 -17.04 -5.25 2.07
C ALA A 33 -17.83 -6.38 1.41
N LYS A 34 -18.89 -6.01 0.66
CA LYS A 34 -19.71 -6.97 -0.10
C LYS A 34 -18.86 -7.74 -1.12
N GLY A 35 -18.04 -7.05 -1.92
CA GLY A 35 -17.19 -7.70 -2.90
C GLY A 35 -16.17 -8.66 -2.28
N ALA A 36 -15.57 -8.32 -1.13
CA ALA A 36 -14.65 -9.21 -0.44
C ALA A 36 -15.36 -10.43 0.19
N LEU A 37 -16.61 -10.27 0.67
CA LEU A 37 -17.43 -11.38 1.15
C LEU A 37 -17.80 -12.34 0.02
N GLU A 38 -18.20 -11.81 -1.13
CA GLU A 38 -18.50 -12.60 -2.32
C GLU A 38 -17.26 -13.37 -2.81
N ASP A 39 -16.09 -12.71 -2.83
CA ASP A 39 -14.81 -13.35 -3.17
C ASP A 39 -14.46 -14.51 -2.21
N ALA A 40 -14.70 -14.34 -0.93
CA ALA A 40 -14.44 -15.37 0.08
C ALA A 40 -15.49 -16.49 0.11
N GLY A 41 -16.68 -16.28 -0.46
CA GLY A 41 -17.84 -17.18 -0.28
C GLY A 41 -18.41 -17.12 1.13
N LEU A 42 -18.27 -15.97 1.81
CA LEU A 42 -18.76 -15.70 3.15
C LEU A 42 -19.95 -14.73 3.13
N THR A 43 -20.65 -14.67 4.23
CA THR A 43 -21.75 -13.73 4.46
C THR A 43 -21.38 -12.69 5.52
N LYS A 44 -22.15 -11.63 5.61
CA LYS A 44 -22.00 -10.62 6.67
C LYS A 44 -22.14 -11.23 8.09
N GLY A 45 -22.92 -12.29 8.23
CA GLY A 45 -23.11 -12.99 9.51
C GLY A 45 -21.87 -13.73 10.03
N ASP A 46 -20.91 -14.02 9.15
CA ASP A 46 -19.66 -14.70 9.51
C ASP A 46 -18.62 -13.73 10.11
N ILE A 47 -18.79 -12.41 9.93
CA ILE A 47 -17.85 -11.38 10.39
C ILE A 47 -18.07 -11.12 11.87
N ASP A 48 -17.02 -11.30 12.68
CA ASP A 48 -16.97 -10.99 14.10
C ASP A 48 -15.83 -10.05 14.52
N GLY A 49 -14.97 -9.63 13.55
CA GLY A 49 -13.95 -8.60 13.70
C GLY A 49 -14.06 -7.53 12.59
N TYR A 50 -13.85 -6.24 12.92
CA TYR A 50 -13.88 -5.16 11.92
C TYR A 50 -12.77 -4.14 12.13
N PHE A 51 -12.11 -3.74 11.04
CA PHE A 51 -10.97 -2.86 11.01
C PHE A 51 -11.13 -1.78 9.94
N CYS A 52 -10.96 -0.52 10.30
CA CYS A 52 -10.86 0.60 9.37
C CYS A 52 -10.02 1.72 9.97
N ALA A 53 -9.38 2.55 9.13
CA ALA A 53 -8.57 3.65 9.61
C ALA A 53 -9.40 4.93 9.88
N GLY A 54 -8.76 5.96 10.40
CA GLY A 54 -9.37 7.20 10.85
C GLY A 54 -10.01 8.07 9.77
N ASP A 55 -9.89 7.72 8.49
CA ASP A 55 -10.56 8.37 7.36
C ASP A 55 -11.94 7.75 7.03
N ALA A 56 -12.34 6.67 7.70
CA ALA A 56 -13.68 6.16 7.59
C ALA A 56 -14.70 7.17 8.15
N PRO A 57 -15.90 7.31 7.52
CA PRO A 57 -16.83 8.39 7.86
C PRO A 57 -17.41 8.28 9.25
N GLY A 58 -17.76 9.42 9.81
CA GLY A 58 -18.36 9.55 11.14
C GLY A 58 -17.35 9.24 12.25
N ALA A 59 -17.76 8.44 13.22
CA ALA A 59 -16.90 7.94 14.30
C ALA A 59 -16.17 6.65 13.90
N ASN A 60 -15.62 6.60 12.69
CA ASN A 60 -14.81 5.51 12.12
C ASN A 60 -15.51 4.13 12.25
N VAL A 61 -14.85 3.21 12.96
CA VAL A 61 -15.30 1.82 13.12
C VAL A 61 -16.73 1.72 13.67
N TRP A 62 -17.17 2.62 14.56
CA TRP A 62 -18.52 2.59 15.14
C TRP A 62 -19.59 2.93 14.09
N SER A 63 -19.37 4.03 13.36
CA SER A 63 -20.32 4.47 12.33
C SER A 63 -20.41 3.43 11.20
N MET A 64 -19.29 2.88 10.79
CA MET A 64 -19.27 1.88 9.72
C MET A 64 -19.84 0.53 10.16
N ALA A 65 -19.59 0.09 11.40
CA ALA A 65 -20.19 -1.12 11.95
C ALA A 65 -21.73 -1.01 12.01
N ASN A 66 -22.24 0.16 12.45
CA ASN A 66 -23.67 0.46 12.44
C ASN A 66 -24.24 0.50 11.02
N TYR A 67 -23.58 1.23 10.09
CA TYR A 67 -24.02 1.36 8.71
C TYR A 67 -24.14 0.00 8.00
N MET A 68 -23.14 -0.88 8.20
CA MET A 68 -23.14 -2.24 7.64
C MET A 68 -23.93 -3.24 8.48
N ASN A 69 -24.44 -2.85 9.66
CA ASN A 69 -25.14 -3.72 10.61
C ASN A 69 -24.34 -4.98 10.95
N LEU A 70 -23.09 -4.79 11.42
CA LEU A 70 -22.18 -5.86 11.82
C LEU A 70 -22.35 -6.20 13.31
N LYS A 71 -22.27 -7.50 13.66
CA LYS A 71 -22.27 -7.99 15.04
C LYS A 71 -20.85 -8.40 15.44
N LEU A 72 -20.14 -7.52 16.12
CA LEU A 72 -18.70 -7.62 16.32
C LEU A 72 -18.34 -8.06 17.74
N ARG A 73 -17.28 -8.87 17.84
CA ARG A 73 -16.57 -9.22 19.08
C ARG A 73 -15.29 -8.40 19.23
N HIS A 74 -14.70 -7.93 18.11
CA HIS A 74 -13.45 -7.18 18.10
C HIS A 74 -13.47 -6.07 17.07
N VAL A 75 -12.86 -4.94 17.41
CA VAL A 75 -12.68 -3.79 16.52
C VAL A 75 -11.30 -3.18 16.67
N ASP A 76 -10.75 -2.59 15.59
CA ASP A 76 -9.53 -1.80 15.59
C ASP A 76 -9.65 -0.65 14.60
N SER A 77 -9.10 0.51 14.97
CA SER A 77 -9.07 1.70 14.13
C SER A 77 -7.69 2.36 14.09
N THR A 78 -6.63 1.57 14.21
CA THR A 78 -5.25 2.04 14.11
C THR A 78 -5.06 2.85 12.82
N ASP A 79 -4.56 4.08 12.97
CA ASP A 79 -4.29 4.97 11.84
C ASP A 79 -2.80 5.34 11.77
N MET A 80 -2.13 4.78 10.78
CA MET A 80 -0.73 5.07 10.45
C MET A 80 -0.59 5.60 9.01
N GLY A 81 -1.65 6.27 8.50
CA GLY A 81 -1.69 6.77 7.13
C GLY A 81 -1.80 5.64 6.10
N GLY A 82 -1.08 5.76 4.98
CA GLY A 82 -1.21 4.82 3.86
C GLY A 82 -0.91 3.36 4.17
N CYS A 83 -0.09 3.06 5.18
CA CYS A 83 0.23 1.68 5.59
C CYS A 83 -0.77 1.05 6.56
N SER A 84 -1.78 1.79 7.05
CA SER A 84 -2.73 1.31 8.07
C SER A 84 -3.33 -0.06 7.74
N TYR A 85 -3.62 -0.33 6.48
CA TYR A 85 -4.31 -1.56 6.07
C TYR A 85 -3.42 -2.80 6.07
N LEU A 86 -2.11 -2.64 5.93
CA LEU A 86 -1.15 -3.72 6.15
C LEU A 86 -1.00 -4.00 7.66
N VAL A 87 -0.99 -2.94 8.49
CA VAL A 87 -1.04 -3.05 9.95
C VAL A 87 -2.32 -3.79 10.37
N HIS A 88 -3.48 -3.44 9.82
CA HIS A 88 -4.74 -4.12 10.12
C HIS A 88 -4.73 -5.61 9.76
N VAL A 89 -4.07 -6.02 8.68
CA VAL A 89 -3.92 -7.46 8.36
C VAL A 89 -3.11 -8.18 9.45
N ALA A 90 -2.02 -7.57 9.91
CA ALA A 90 -1.21 -8.11 11.01
C ALA A 90 -2.00 -8.16 12.32
N HIS A 91 -2.69 -7.06 12.68
CA HIS A 91 -3.53 -6.98 13.88
C HIS A 91 -4.71 -7.96 13.84
N ALA A 92 -5.33 -8.17 12.67
CA ALA A 92 -6.37 -9.17 12.49
C ALA A 92 -5.84 -10.59 12.77
N ALA A 93 -4.66 -10.93 12.25
CA ALA A 93 -4.02 -12.22 12.53
C ALA A 93 -3.67 -12.36 14.03
N GLN A 94 -3.22 -11.29 14.69
CA GLN A 94 -2.96 -11.27 16.14
C GLN A 94 -4.27 -11.43 16.94
N ALA A 95 -5.34 -10.72 16.57
CA ALA A 95 -6.64 -10.81 17.22
C ALA A 95 -7.24 -12.22 17.10
N ILE A 96 -7.10 -12.85 15.93
CA ILE A 96 -7.50 -14.25 15.68
C ILE A 96 -6.66 -15.20 16.56
N ALA A 97 -5.34 -15.04 16.57
CA ALA A 97 -4.44 -15.86 17.38
C ALA A 97 -4.76 -15.76 18.88
N ALA A 98 -5.23 -14.59 19.34
CA ALA A 98 -5.65 -14.33 20.72
C ALA A 98 -7.12 -14.74 21.00
N GLY A 99 -7.84 -15.33 20.04
CA GLY A 99 -9.25 -15.73 20.19
C GLY A 99 -10.26 -14.60 20.30
N LYS A 100 -9.89 -13.37 19.94
CA LYS A 100 -10.76 -12.19 20.02
C LYS A 100 -11.81 -12.18 18.91
N CYS A 101 -11.47 -12.66 17.73
CA CYS A 101 -12.39 -12.88 16.60
C CYS A 101 -11.96 -14.10 15.78
N ASN A 102 -12.81 -14.54 14.86
CA ASN A 102 -12.56 -15.66 13.96
C ASN A 102 -12.42 -15.22 12.50
N VAL A 103 -13.17 -14.19 12.11
CA VAL A 103 -13.20 -13.63 10.74
C VAL A 103 -13.21 -12.12 10.84
N ALA A 104 -12.14 -11.49 10.38
CA ALA A 104 -11.93 -10.05 10.41
C ALA A 104 -12.13 -9.45 9.02
N LEU A 105 -13.03 -8.47 8.92
CA LEU A 105 -13.22 -7.62 7.75
C LEU A 105 -12.37 -6.35 7.90
N ILE A 106 -11.62 -5.99 6.87
CA ILE A 106 -10.82 -4.77 6.77
C ILE A 106 -11.32 -3.98 5.57
N THR A 107 -11.70 -2.71 5.74
CA THR A 107 -12.20 -1.89 4.62
C THR A 107 -11.49 -0.55 4.51
N LEU A 108 -11.29 -0.12 3.27
CA LEU A 108 -10.85 1.22 2.86
C LEU A 108 -11.83 1.77 1.85
N ALA A 109 -12.19 3.05 1.94
CA ALA A 109 -12.76 3.80 0.82
C ALA A 109 -12.48 5.30 0.96
N GLY A 110 -12.55 6.01 -0.17
CA GLY A 110 -12.44 7.46 -0.23
C GLY A 110 -12.82 8.02 -1.58
N ARG A 111 -13.04 9.34 -1.64
CA ARG A 111 -13.45 10.07 -2.86
C ARG A 111 -12.60 11.29 -3.14
N PRO A 112 -11.28 11.25 -2.98
CA PRO A 112 -10.43 12.44 -3.11
C PRO A 112 -10.49 13.06 -4.52
N ASN A 113 -10.68 12.27 -5.58
CA ASN A 113 -10.85 12.77 -6.94
C ASN A 113 -12.16 13.57 -7.08
N SER A 114 -13.29 12.98 -6.67
CA SER A 114 -14.60 13.66 -6.72
C SER A 114 -14.69 14.86 -5.76
N GLU A 115 -13.90 14.88 -4.69
CA GLU A 115 -13.81 15.97 -3.71
C GLU A 115 -12.78 17.04 -4.09
N GLY A 116 -12.09 16.89 -5.22
CA GLY A 116 -11.11 17.87 -5.72
C GLY A 116 -9.82 17.92 -4.90
N SER A 117 -9.49 16.85 -4.16
CA SER A 117 -8.24 16.79 -3.39
C SER A 117 -7.01 16.65 -4.30
N SER A 118 -5.89 17.26 -3.91
CA SER A 118 -4.62 17.09 -4.59
C SER A 118 -3.44 16.99 -3.61
N GLY A 119 -2.31 16.42 -4.06
CA GLY A 119 -1.07 16.36 -3.28
C GLY A 119 -0.35 17.71 -3.13
N THR A 120 -0.84 18.75 -3.82
CA THR A 120 -0.29 20.13 -3.78
C THR A 120 -1.05 21.03 -2.81
N GLN A 121 -2.10 20.55 -2.15
CA GLN A 121 -2.83 21.31 -1.14
C GLN A 121 -2.15 21.20 0.22
N VAL A 122 -2.02 22.32 0.93
CA VAL A 122 -1.63 22.34 2.34
C VAL A 122 -2.73 21.64 3.13
N ARG A 123 -2.38 20.59 3.84
CA ARG A 123 -3.31 19.88 4.72
C ARG A 123 -3.21 20.43 6.12
N ASP A 124 -4.34 20.58 6.76
CA ASP A 124 -4.47 21.03 8.15
C ASP A 124 -3.94 20.00 9.18
N ARG A 125 -3.15 19.02 8.69
CA ARG A 125 -2.52 18.00 9.52
C ARG A 125 -1.30 18.58 10.21
N GLY A 126 -1.46 19.00 11.45
CA GLY A 126 -0.36 19.46 12.26
C GLY A 126 -0.43 20.93 12.66
N VAL A 127 -1.48 21.65 12.31
CA VAL A 127 -1.72 23.03 12.79
C VAL A 127 -1.65 23.12 14.33
N ASN A 128 -2.03 22.04 15.02
CA ASN A 128 -1.97 21.95 16.47
C ASN A 128 -0.67 21.30 17.01
N LEU A 129 0.32 21.01 16.16
CA LEU A 129 1.59 20.50 16.63
C LEU A 129 2.52 21.65 17.05
N PRO A 130 3.37 21.46 18.09
CA PRO A 130 4.27 22.53 18.60
C PRO A 130 5.25 23.05 17.55
N ASP A 131 5.58 22.24 16.54
CA ASP A 131 6.51 22.59 15.45
C ASP A 131 5.82 23.20 14.22
N ALA A 132 4.49 23.21 14.15
CA ALA A 132 3.75 23.80 13.05
C ALA A 132 4.15 25.27 12.73
N PRO A 133 4.34 26.17 13.69
CA PRO A 133 4.78 27.53 13.40
C PRO A 133 6.11 27.65 12.66
N TYR A 134 6.97 26.64 12.79
CA TYR A 134 8.29 26.60 12.12
C TYR A 134 8.24 25.96 10.72
N GLU A 135 7.25 25.14 10.45
CA GLU A 135 7.12 24.42 9.16
C GLU A 135 6.12 25.09 8.22
N MET A 136 4.99 25.57 8.71
CA MET A 136 3.92 26.15 7.89
C MET A 136 4.37 27.30 6.98
N PRO A 137 5.31 28.20 7.37
CA PRO A 137 5.82 29.24 6.48
C PRO A 137 6.45 28.70 5.19
N TYR A 138 6.92 27.46 5.17
CA TYR A 138 7.52 26.80 4.01
C TYR A 138 6.52 25.98 3.19
N SER A 139 5.22 26.11 3.47
CA SER A 139 4.15 25.38 2.76
C SER A 139 4.42 23.89 2.58
N PRO A 140 4.46 23.10 3.66
CA PRO A 140 4.86 21.68 3.61
C PRO A 140 3.77 20.81 2.98
N VAL A 141 3.53 21.00 1.68
CA VAL A 141 2.62 20.14 0.91
C VAL A 141 3.26 18.77 0.68
N THR A 142 2.43 17.76 0.48
CA THR A 142 2.90 16.36 0.41
C THR A 142 4.02 16.18 -0.62
N VAL A 143 3.86 16.72 -1.83
CA VAL A 143 4.86 16.55 -2.90
C VAL A 143 6.21 17.17 -2.54
N ASN A 144 6.24 18.33 -1.87
CA ASN A 144 7.50 18.99 -1.47
C ASN A 144 8.31 18.14 -0.48
N LEU A 145 7.61 17.46 0.46
CA LEU A 145 8.27 16.59 1.43
C LEU A 145 8.93 15.38 0.77
N TYR A 146 8.31 14.84 -0.28
CA TYR A 146 8.90 13.75 -1.07
C TYR A 146 9.99 14.23 -2.03
N ALA A 147 9.85 15.44 -2.58
CA ALA A 147 10.88 16.06 -3.40
C ALA A 147 12.19 16.28 -2.63
N MET A 148 12.11 16.72 -1.35
CA MET A 148 13.29 16.83 -0.49
C MET A 148 14.00 15.47 -0.28
N VAL A 149 13.24 14.40 -0.15
CA VAL A 149 13.81 13.04 -0.06
C VAL A 149 14.48 12.64 -1.37
N ALA A 150 13.83 12.91 -2.51
CA ALA A 150 14.42 12.63 -3.83
C ALA A 150 15.72 13.43 -4.04
N MET A 151 15.71 14.72 -3.74
CA MET A 151 16.90 15.58 -3.85
C MET A 151 18.03 15.10 -2.93
N ARG A 152 17.72 14.68 -1.70
CA ARG A 152 18.72 14.12 -0.79
C ARG A 152 19.32 12.84 -1.35
N HIS A 153 18.50 11.96 -1.91
CA HIS A 153 18.95 10.70 -2.51
C HIS A 153 19.81 10.93 -3.76
N MET A 154 19.43 11.90 -4.60
CA MET A 154 20.24 12.33 -5.76
C MET A 154 21.59 12.89 -5.34
N TYR A 155 21.60 13.73 -4.30
CA TYR A 155 22.84 14.34 -3.79
C TYR A 155 23.81 13.30 -3.20
N GLU A 156 23.32 12.36 -2.39
CA GLU A 156 24.17 11.39 -1.72
C GLU A 156 24.62 10.24 -2.61
N TYR A 157 23.74 9.80 -3.52
CA TYR A 157 23.97 8.54 -4.25
C TYR A 157 24.04 8.73 -5.78
N GLY A 158 23.85 9.95 -6.28
CA GLY A 158 23.87 10.22 -7.72
C GLY A 158 22.70 9.63 -8.50
N THR A 159 21.59 9.36 -7.84
CA THR A 159 20.34 8.92 -8.52
C THR A 159 19.87 9.99 -9.50
N THR A 160 19.38 9.59 -10.67
CA THR A 160 18.93 10.52 -11.71
C THR A 160 17.42 10.47 -11.90
N SER A 161 16.85 11.49 -12.55
CA SER A 161 15.43 11.53 -12.91
C SER A 161 15.04 10.38 -13.85
N GLU A 162 15.93 9.97 -14.76
CA GLU A 162 15.72 8.84 -15.66
C GLU A 162 15.61 7.52 -14.89
N GLN A 163 16.42 7.35 -13.85
CA GLN A 163 16.31 6.18 -12.97
C GLN A 163 14.98 6.16 -12.21
N LEU A 164 14.54 7.31 -11.68
CA LEU A 164 13.22 7.43 -11.05
C LEU A 164 12.10 7.12 -12.05
N ALA A 165 12.22 7.61 -13.29
CA ALA A 165 11.23 7.42 -14.34
C ALA A 165 10.95 5.93 -14.66
N TRP A 166 11.94 5.05 -14.54
CA TRP A 166 11.76 3.62 -14.77
C TRP A 166 10.70 2.97 -13.87
N VAL A 167 10.48 3.52 -12.67
CA VAL A 167 9.39 3.05 -11.78
C VAL A 167 8.03 3.32 -12.41
N LYS A 168 7.82 4.54 -12.97
CA LYS A 168 6.59 4.90 -13.68
C LYS A 168 6.42 4.12 -14.97
N VAL A 169 7.51 3.92 -15.72
CA VAL A 169 7.50 3.09 -16.95
C VAL A 169 6.99 1.71 -16.61
N ALA A 170 7.57 1.03 -15.62
CA ALA A 170 7.13 -0.30 -15.21
C ALA A 170 5.65 -0.33 -14.78
N ALA A 171 5.21 0.62 -13.96
CA ALA A 171 3.81 0.73 -13.55
C ALA A 171 2.87 0.89 -14.76
N SER A 172 3.26 1.67 -15.78
CA SER A 172 2.46 1.87 -16.99
C SER A 172 2.38 0.61 -17.86
N HIS A 173 3.48 -0.15 -17.97
CA HIS A 173 3.49 -1.45 -18.64
C HIS A 173 2.54 -2.45 -18.00
N HIS A 174 2.33 -2.39 -16.69
CA HIS A 174 1.37 -3.24 -15.99
C HIS A 174 -0.06 -2.73 -16.12
N ALA A 175 -0.27 -1.43 -15.95
CA ALA A 175 -1.59 -0.78 -15.96
C ALA A 175 -2.35 -0.95 -17.28
N GLN A 176 -1.67 -1.08 -18.43
CA GLN A 176 -2.33 -1.32 -19.73
C GLN A 176 -3.22 -2.56 -19.70
N HIS A 177 -2.88 -3.56 -18.87
CA HIS A 177 -3.58 -4.82 -18.71
C HIS A 177 -4.68 -4.79 -17.64
N ASN A 178 -4.77 -3.72 -16.86
CA ASN A 178 -5.80 -3.54 -15.84
C ASN A 178 -6.93 -2.63 -16.37
N PRO A 179 -8.13 -3.18 -16.66
CA PRO A 179 -9.23 -2.39 -17.20
C PRO A 179 -9.72 -1.28 -16.26
N SER A 180 -9.47 -1.42 -14.96
CA SER A 180 -9.86 -0.44 -13.94
C SER A 180 -8.78 0.62 -13.68
N ALA A 181 -7.57 0.49 -14.23
CA ALA A 181 -6.51 1.47 -14.01
C ALA A 181 -6.88 2.85 -14.58
N MET A 182 -6.57 3.90 -13.82
CA MET A 182 -6.86 5.29 -14.18
C MET A 182 -6.04 5.77 -15.38
N LEU A 183 -4.76 5.37 -15.45
CA LEU A 183 -3.82 5.69 -16.53
C LEU A 183 -3.35 4.38 -17.16
N ARG A 184 -3.74 4.12 -18.40
CA ARG A 184 -3.47 2.84 -19.09
C ARG A 184 -2.47 2.95 -20.24
N ASN A 185 -2.06 4.16 -20.60
CA ASN A 185 -1.08 4.36 -21.66
C ASN A 185 0.32 4.03 -21.14
N VAL A 186 1.05 3.23 -21.89
CA VAL A 186 2.47 2.99 -21.64
C VAL A 186 3.22 4.28 -21.92
N VAL A 187 4.16 4.62 -21.03
CA VAL A 187 5.00 5.81 -21.15
C VAL A 187 6.47 5.44 -21.21
N THR A 188 7.27 6.29 -21.82
CA THR A 188 8.73 6.19 -21.91
C THR A 188 9.40 6.99 -20.80
N VAL A 189 10.70 6.73 -20.55
CA VAL A 189 11.52 7.53 -19.63
C VAL A 189 11.51 9.00 -20.04
N GLU A 190 11.67 9.29 -21.35
CA GLU A 190 11.66 10.64 -21.87
C GLU A 190 10.34 11.37 -21.60
N GLU A 191 9.19 10.70 -21.77
CA GLU A 191 7.88 11.30 -21.46
C GLU A 191 7.73 11.60 -19.96
N VAL A 192 8.31 10.79 -19.08
CA VAL A 192 8.26 11.03 -17.64
C VAL A 192 9.09 12.25 -17.27
N VAL A 193 10.35 12.30 -17.68
CA VAL A 193 11.27 13.39 -17.30
C VAL A 193 10.93 14.72 -17.96
N ASN A 194 10.22 14.72 -19.10
CA ASN A 194 9.72 15.91 -19.77
C ASN A 194 8.29 16.30 -19.37
N SER A 195 7.64 15.52 -18.47
CA SER A 195 6.31 15.91 -17.97
C SER A 195 6.43 17.17 -17.08
N PRO A 196 5.33 17.94 -16.89
CA PRO A 196 5.40 19.18 -16.12
C PRO A 196 6.01 18.97 -14.72
N MET A 197 6.98 19.84 -14.36
CA MET A 197 7.56 19.86 -13.01
C MET A 197 6.49 20.24 -11.98
N ILE A 198 6.40 19.46 -10.89
CA ILE A 198 5.49 19.75 -9.77
C ILE A 198 6.26 20.30 -8.57
N SER A 199 7.36 19.63 -8.21
CA SER A 199 8.28 20.06 -7.16
C SER A 199 9.64 19.45 -7.44
N ASP A 200 10.64 20.25 -7.76
CA ASP A 200 11.98 19.79 -8.12
C ASP A 200 12.54 18.78 -7.11
N PRO A 201 12.96 17.56 -7.54
CA PRO A 201 13.12 17.08 -8.92
C PRO A 201 11.92 16.27 -9.47
N LEU A 202 10.75 16.27 -8.81
CA LEU A 202 9.61 15.43 -9.16
C LEU A 202 8.71 16.10 -10.21
N HIS A 203 8.48 15.37 -11.29
CA HIS A 203 7.56 15.75 -12.36
C HIS A 203 6.17 15.14 -12.12
N ARG A 204 5.19 15.54 -12.94
CA ARG A 204 3.81 15.04 -12.80
C ARG A 204 3.70 13.51 -12.89
N LEU A 205 4.49 12.89 -13.75
CA LEU A 205 4.46 11.43 -13.92
C LEU A 205 5.25 10.67 -12.84
N ASP A 206 6.03 11.38 -12.01
CA ASP A 206 6.61 10.81 -10.79
C ASP A 206 5.62 10.68 -9.64
N CYS A 207 4.44 11.32 -9.76
CA CYS A 207 3.43 11.36 -8.72
C CYS A 207 2.34 10.32 -8.95
N CYS A 208 1.77 9.80 -7.84
CA CYS A 208 0.62 8.91 -7.90
C CYS A 208 -0.63 9.62 -8.44
N VAL A 209 -1.56 8.82 -8.96
CA VAL A 209 -2.89 9.32 -9.33
C VAL A 209 -3.70 9.70 -8.08
N VAL A 210 -4.70 10.54 -8.26
CA VAL A 210 -5.74 10.80 -7.24
C VAL A 210 -7.02 10.17 -7.75
N SER A 211 -7.46 9.10 -7.11
CA SER A 211 -8.64 8.34 -7.52
C SER A 211 -9.63 8.16 -6.39
N ASP A 212 -10.89 7.99 -6.73
CA ASP A 212 -11.89 7.46 -5.81
C ASP A 212 -11.82 5.94 -5.75
N GLY A 213 -12.61 5.34 -4.84
CA GLY A 213 -12.74 3.91 -4.71
C GLY A 213 -12.28 3.40 -3.36
N GLY A 214 -11.71 2.23 -3.36
CA GLY A 214 -11.26 1.56 -2.15
C GLY A 214 -11.02 0.08 -2.35
N GLY A 215 -11.02 -0.66 -1.27
CA GLY A 215 -10.88 -2.10 -1.27
C GLY A 215 -11.25 -2.69 0.09
N ALA A 216 -11.31 -4.02 0.13
CA ALA A 216 -11.50 -4.76 1.36
C ALA A 216 -10.73 -6.07 1.34
N LEU A 217 -10.33 -6.50 2.53
CA LEU A 217 -9.72 -7.81 2.78
C LEU A 217 -10.49 -8.52 3.88
N ILE A 218 -10.52 -9.85 3.82
CA ILE A 218 -11.05 -10.69 4.89
C ILE A 218 -9.93 -11.62 5.35
N VAL A 219 -9.65 -11.57 6.66
CA VAL A 219 -8.70 -12.47 7.33
C VAL A 219 -9.49 -13.43 8.19
N ALA A 220 -9.27 -14.72 7.98
CA ALA A 220 -9.95 -15.77 8.74
C ALA A 220 -8.97 -16.69 9.47
N LYS A 221 -9.42 -17.31 10.55
CA LYS A 221 -8.66 -18.35 11.25
C LYS A 221 -8.42 -19.58 10.34
N PRO A 222 -7.36 -20.37 10.58
CA PRO A 222 -6.97 -21.48 9.70
C PRO A 222 -8.09 -22.47 9.41
N GLU A 223 -8.90 -22.83 10.39
CA GLU A 223 -9.97 -23.83 10.26
C GLU A 223 -11.06 -23.35 9.31
N ILE A 224 -11.42 -22.05 9.38
CA ILE A 224 -12.39 -21.44 8.45
C ILE A 224 -11.77 -21.33 7.07
N ALA A 225 -10.55 -20.80 6.96
CA ALA A 225 -9.88 -20.64 5.68
C ALA A 225 -9.80 -21.95 4.89
N LYS A 226 -9.42 -23.05 5.56
CA LYS A 226 -9.32 -24.40 4.96
C LYS A 226 -10.67 -25.03 4.56
N SER A 227 -11.77 -24.52 5.08
CA SER A 227 -13.12 -24.97 4.68
C SER A 227 -13.65 -24.25 3.43
N LEU A 228 -13.01 -23.17 3.01
CA LEU A 228 -13.40 -22.38 1.83
C LEU A 228 -12.78 -22.93 0.54
N LYS A 229 -13.40 -22.62 -0.60
CA LYS A 229 -12.96 -23.10 -1.93
C LYS A 229 -11.93 -22.17 -2.61
N ARG A 230 -11.36 -21.20 -1.89
CA ARG A 230 -10.37 -20.25 -2.44
C ARG A 230 -8.95 -20.76 -2.22
N PRO A 231 -8.01 -20.41 -3.13
CA PRO A 231 -6.60 -20.66 -2.88
C PRO A 231 -6.16 -20.00 -1.57
N LEU A 232 -5.45 -20.75 -0.74
CA LEU A 232 -5.04 -20.29 0.58
C LEU A 232 -3.88 -19.30 0.50
N VAL A 233 -4.06 -18.13 1.09
CA VAL A 233 -3.03 -17.11 1.23
C VAL A 233 -2.74 -16.92 2.72
N LYS A 234 -1.65 -17.53 3.17
CA LYS A 234 -1.21 -17.55 4.56
C LYS A 234 -0.41 -16.30 4.90
N ILE A 235 -0.69 -15.66 6.03
CA ILE A 235 0.12 -14.59 6.59
C ILE A 235 1.29 -15.23 7.32
N THR A 236 2.53 -14.88 6.94
CA THR A 236 3.74 -15.52 7.47
C THR A 236 4.65 -14.60 8.26
N GLY A 237 4.61 -13.30 8.03
CA GLY A 237 5.40 -12.35 8.79
C GLY A 237 4.90 -10.93 8.60
N ALA A 238 5.09 -10.11 9.64
CA ALA A 238 4.76 -8.70 9.60
C ALA A 238 5.74 -7.84 10.42
N GLY A 239 5.84 -6.58 10.05
CA GLY A 239 6.57 -5.56 10.79
C GLY A 239 5.90 -4.21 10.62
N GLU A 240 5.81 -3.44 11.70
CA GLU A 240 5.27 -2.09 11.71
C GLU A 240 6.11 -1.17 12.57
N THR A 241 6.17 0.11 12.22
CA THR A 241 6.89 1.12 13.00
C THR A 241 6.50 2.53 12.58
N THR A 242 6.91 3.50 13.41
CA THR A 242 6.91 4.91 13.04
C THR A 242 8.34 5.46 13.06
N LYS A 243 8.66 6.34 12.10
CA LYS A 243 9.88 7.12 12.09
C LYS A 243 9.54 8.58 12.43
N GLY A 244 9.94 9.01 13.62
CA GLY A 244 9.73 10.38 14.10
C GLY A 244 10.82 11.34 13.65
N GLN A 245 10.80 12.55 14.22
CA GLN A 245 11.77 13.61 13.91
C GLN A 245 13.14 13.43 14.58
N MET A 246 13.31 12.38 15.38
CA MET A 246 14.59 12.03 16.03
C MET A 246 15.21 13.22 16.80
N GLY A 247 14.38 13.99 17.53
CA GLY A 247 14.81 15.17 18.26
C GLY A 247 15.25 16.34 17.36
N GLY A 248 14.68 16.46 16.17
CA GLY A 248 15.03 17.49 15.18
C GLY A 248 16.18 17.11 14.23
N LYS A 249 16.78 15.94 14.40
CA LYS A 249 17.81 15.39 13.51
C LYS A 249 17.17 14.51 12.45
N VAL A 250 16.44 15.13 11.54
CA VAL A 250 15.73 14.39 10.46
C VAL A 250 16.77 13.87 9.46
N ASP A 251 16.81 12.56 9.30
CA ASP A 251 17.57 11.90 8.22
C ASP A 251 16.61 11.46 7.11
N LEU A 252 16.74 12.04 5.93
CA LEU A 252 15.92 11.77 4.77
C LEU A 252 16.42 10.60 3.91
N SER A 253 17.54 9.98 4.27
CA SER A 253 18.18 8.94 3.44
C SER A 253 17.54 7.55 3.58
N TYR A 254 16.65 7.33 4.58
CA TYR A 254 15.99 6.04 4.80
C TYR A 254 14.54 6.19 5.28
N SER A 255 13.75 5.16 5.08
CA SER A 255 12.36 5.02 5.56
C SER A 255 12.26 4.06 6.75
N GLY A 256 11.06 3.90 7.30
CA GLY A 256 10.80 2.90 8.33
C GLY A 256 10.96 1.44 7.89
N ALA A 257 11.11 1.20 6.57
CA ALA A 257 11.32 -0.12 5.99
C ALA A 257 12.58 -0.81 6.52
N VAL A 258 13.62 -0.04 6.90
CA VAL A 258 14.85 -0.57 7.52
C VAL A 258 14.60 -1.33 8.83
N TRP A 259 13.45 -1.12 9.47
CA TRP A 259 13.05 -1.84 10.69
C TRP A 259 11.94 -2.84 10.43
N THR A 260 10.97 -2.49 9.56
CA THR A 260 9.80 -3.34 9.34
C THR A 260 10.11 -4.53 8.44
N GLY A 261 10.98 -4.35 7.45
CA GLY A 261 11.45 -5.42 6.58
C GLY A 261 12.13 -6.56 7.37
N PRO A 262 13.25 -6.29 8.09
CA PRO A 262 13.94 -7.33 8.87
C PRO A 262 13.02 -8.08 9.84
N ARG A 263 12.11 -7.38 10.55
CA ARG A 263 11.14 -8.01 11.46
C ARG A 263 10.21 -8.98 10.73
N ALA A 264 9.66 -8.55 9.58
CA ALA A 264 8.77 -9.37 8.79
C ALA A 264 9.49 -10.59 8.19
N PHE A 265 10.71 -10.41 7.69
CA PHE A 265 11.54 -11.49 7.16
C PHE A 265 11.94 -12.49 8.25
N GLU A 266 12.35 -12.02 9.44
CA GLU A 266 12.69 -12.86 10.58
C GLU A 266 11.49 -13.70 11.01
N GLU A 267 10.30 -13.10 11.17
CA GLU A 267 9.08 -13.80 11.57
C GLU A 267 8.66 -14.85 10.52
N ALA A 268 8.76 -14.49 9.23
CA ALA A 268 8.49 -15.42 8.14
C ALA A 268 9.54 -16.55 8.04
N GLY A 269 10.76 -16.32 8.51
CA GLY A 269 11.89 -17.25 8.41
C GLY A 269 12.50 -17.32 7.00
N ILE A 270 12.50 -16.18 6.29
CA ILE A 270 12.98 -16.07 4.90
C ILE A 270 13.91 -14.86 4.74
N LYS A 271 14.51 -14.73 3.54
CA LYS A 271 15.36 -13.60 3.15
C LYS A 271 14.70 -12.79 2.03
N PRO A 272 15.07 -11.52 1.81
CA PRO A 272 14.58 -10.72 0.68
C PRO A 272 14.70 -11.42 -0.68
N ALA A 273 15.78 -12.18 -0.90
CA ALA A 273 16.02 -12.91 -2.15
C ALA A 273 15.01 -14.05 -2.42
N ASP A 274 14.25 -14.49 -1.43
CA ASP A 274 13.25 -15.56 -1.58
C ASP A 274 11.93 -15.02 -2.15
N ILE A 275 11.68 -13.71 -2.05
CA ILE A 275 10.47 -13.05 -2.54
C ILE A 275 10.36 -13.18 -4.06
N LYS A 276 9.20 -13.64 -4.52
CA LYS A 276 8.88 -13.80 -5.95
C LYS A 276 8.16 -12.57 -6.53
N TYR A 277 7.38 -11.89 -5.69
CA TYR A 277 6.61 -10.72 -6.06
C TYR A 277 6.59 -9.68 -4.94
N ALA A 278 6.81 -8.43 -5.28
CA ALA A 278 6.74 -7.32 -4.33
C ALA A 278 5.68 -6.29 -4.74
N SER A 279 4.73 -6.03 -3.85
CA SER A 279 3.78 -4.93 -3.98
C SER A 279 4.20 -3.81 -3.05
N ILE A 280 4.79 -2.75 -3.60
CA ILE A 280 5.46 -1.68 -2.85
C ILE A 280 4.68 -0.38 -3.05
N TYR A 281 4.44 0.34 -1.95
CA TYR A 281 3.75 1.63 -1.99
C TYR A 281 4.50 2.64 -2.86
N ASP A 282 3.81 3.18 -3.85
CA ASP A 282 4.33 4.03 -4.90
C ASP A 282 3.57 5.37 -5.00
N SER A 283 3.55 6.10 -3.88
CA SER A 283 3.03 7.47 -3.87
C SER A 283 3.83 8.40 -4.80
N PHE A 284 5.12 8.15 -4.91
CA PHE A 284 6.06 8.80 -5.81
C PHE A 284 7.11 7.80 -6.26
N THR A 285 7.78 8.05 -7.37
CA THR A 285 8.84 7.17 -7.89
C THR A 285 9.98 6.97 -6.89
N ILE A 286 10.42 8.03 -6.21
CA ILE A 286 11.45 7.96 -5.16
C ILE A 286 11.03 7.05 -3.98
N THR A 287 9.74 6.97 -3.68
CA THR A 287 9.24 6.10 -2.60
C THR A 287 9.62 4.64 -2.85
N VAL A 288 9.47 4.18 -4.09
CA VAL A 288 9.80 2.81 -4.49
C VAL A 288 11.31 2.56 -4.42
N VAL A 289 12.10 3.47 -4.96
CA VAL A 289 13.58 3.37 -4.95
C VAL A 289 14.09 3.21 -3.52
N MET A 290 13.67 4.09 -2.61
CA MET A 290 14.11 4.06 -1.22
C MET A 290 13.65 2.77 -0.50
N GLN A 291 12.40 2.34 -0.72
CA GLN A 291 11.87 1.14 -0.06
C GLN A 291 12.55 -0.14 -0.55
N ILE A 292 12.90 -0.25 -1.83
CA ILE A 292 13.64 -1.39 -2.38
C ILE A 292 14.99 -1.55 -1.67
N GLU A 293 15.71 -0.44 -1.45
CA GLU A 293 16.95 -0.43 -0.69
C GLU A 293 16.75 -0.81 0.78
N ASP A 294 15.79 -0.14 1.42
CA ASP A 294 15.54 -0.27 2.87
C ASP A 294 14.97 -1.65 3.25
N LEU A 295 14.27 -2.31 2.33
CA LEU A 295 13.84 -3.70 2.48
C LEU A 295 14.95 -4.73 2.19
N GLY A 296 16.11 -4.29 1.70
CA GLY A 296 17.27 -5.14 1.45
C GLY A 296 17.27 -5.89 0.12
N PHE A 297 16.51 -5.44 -0.88
CA PHE A 297 16.55 -6.00 -2.23
C PHE A 297 17.79 -5.57 -3.01
N CYS A 298 18.35 -4.41 -2.69
CA CYS A 298 19.68 -3.95 -3.12
C CYS A 298 20.34 -3.15 -2.01
N LYS A 299 21.61 -2.76 -2.18
CA LYS A 299 22.31 -1.93 -1.21
C LYS A 299 21.80 -0.49 -1.23
N LYS A 300 21.95 0.22 -0.11
CA LYS A 300 21.66 1.65 -0.03
C LYS A 300 22.45 2.42 -1.09
N GLY A 301 21.73 3.29 -1.83
CA GLY A 301 22.27 4.09 -2.95
C GLY A 301 22.30 3.35 -4.30
N GLU A 302 21.93 2.07 -4.35
CA GLU A 302 21.88 1.29 -5.61
C GLU A 302 20.46 1.19 -6.19
N GLY A 303 19.45 1.69 -5.48
CA GLY A 303 18.05 1.55 -5.87
C GLY A 303 17.72 2.15 -7.23
N GLY A 304 18.32 3.31 -7.56
CA GLY A 304 18.14 3.93 -8.87
C GLY A 304 18.63 3.03 -10.02
N LYS A 305 19.77 2.39 -9.86
CA LYS A 305 20.30 1.40 -10.81
C LYS A 305 19.47 0.13 -10.83
N PHE A 306 18.98 -0.29 -9.65
CA PHE A 306 18.18 -1.51 -9.51
C PHE A 306 16.86 -1.43 -10.27
N VAL A 307 16.18 -0.28 -10.26
CA VAL A 307 14.88 -0.11 -10.92
C VAL A 307 14.99 0.17 -12.42
N ALA A 308 16.18 0.53 -12.91
CA ALA A 308 16.43 0.90 -14.30
C ALA A 308 16.28 -0.28 -15.29
N ASP A 309 16.26 0.06 -16.58
CA ASP A 309 16.32 -0.85 -17.72
C ASP A 309 15.22 -1.92 -17.72
N GLY A 310 14.02 -1.56 -17.19
CA GLY A 310 12.86 -2.44 -17.18
C GLY A 310 12.91 -3.55 -16.14
N ASN A 311 13.82 -3.50 -15.17
CA ASN A 311 14.00 -4.56 -14.16
C ASN A 311 12.72 -4.83 -13.35
N LEU A 312 11.83 -3.85 -13.21
CA LEU A 312 10.56 -3.97 -12.47
C LEU A 312 9.40 -4.50 -13.34
N ILE A 313 9.57 -4.64 -14.65
CA ILE A 313 8.50 -5.06 -15.57
C ILE A 313 8.32 -6.57 -15.51
N SER A 314 7.10 -7.03 -15.18
CA SER A 314 6.77 -8.46 -15.14
C SER A 314 6.97 -9.11 -16.50
N GLY A 315 7.64 -10.27 -16.51
CA GLY A 315 7.95 -11.01 -17.72
C GLY A 315 9.17 -10.50 -18.51
N THR A 316 9.71 -9.33 -18.16
CA THR A 316 10.91 -8.72 -18.77
C THR A 316 12.05 -8.65 -17.75
N GLY A 317 11.80 -7.99 -16.64
CA GLY A 317 12.79 -7.80 -15.57
C GLY A 317 12.82 -8.95 -14.57
N LYS A 318 13.72 -8.83 -13.59
CA LYS A 318 13.96 -9.85 -12.56
C LYS A 318 13.16 -9.59 -11.28
N PHE A 319 12.63 -8.39 -11.10
CA PHE A 319 11.93 -7.97 -9.89
C PHE A 319 10.55 -7.39 -10.22
N PRO A 320 9.55 -8.25 -10.57
CA PRO A 320 8.20 -7.76 -10.87
C PRO A 320 7.56 -7.09 -9.65
N PHE A 321 7.05 -5.88 -9.86
CA PHE A 321 6.40 -5.11 -8.81
C PHE A 321 5.08 -4.49 -9.28
N ASN A 322 4.14 -4.24 -8.38
CA ASN A 322 2.89 -3.48 -8.63
C ASN A 322 2.22 -3.81 -9.97
N THR A 323 1.93 -5.08 -10.19
CA THR A 323 1.46 -5.62 -11.47
C THR A 323 0.03 -5.18 -11.85
N ASP A 324 -0.67 -4.51 -10.93
CA ASP A 324 -1.95 -3.82 -11.16
C ASP A 324 -1.78 -2.41 -11.76
N GLY A 325 -0.54 -1.87 -11.81
CA GLY A 325 -0.21 -0.51 -12.19
C GLY A 325 0.01 0.43 -10.99
N GLY A 326 -0.18 -0.07 -9.78
CA GLY A 326 0.14 0.62 -8.53
C GLY A 326 -0.59 1.95 -8.30
N GLY A 327 -0.09 2.73 -7.37
CA GLY A 327 -0.53 4.10 -7.11
C GLY A 327 -0.17 5.06 -8.22
N LEU A 328 0.88 4.77 -8.98
CA LEU A 328 1.32 5.64 -10.08
C LEU A 328 0.38 5.59 -11.30
N CYS A 329 -0.36 4.50 -11.51
CA CYS A 329 -1.20 4.33 -12.69
C CYS A 329 -2.61 3.82 -12.41
N ASN A 330 -2.78 2.90 -11.45
CA ASN A 330 -4.07 2.27 -11.20
C ASN A 330 -4.96 3.10 -10.27
N ASN A 331 -4.62 3.15 -8.96
CA ASN A 331 -5.44 3.84 -7.98
C ASN A 331 -4.62 4.32 -6.77
N HIS A 332 -5.10 5.40 -6.16
CA HIS A 332 -4.60 5.90 -4.89
C HIS A 332 -5.75 6.56 -4.11
N PRO A 333 -6.74 5.77 -3.61
CA PRO A 333 -7.92 6.30 -2.93
C PRO A 333 -7.57 6.81 -1.52
N ALA A 334 -8.10 7.97 -1.16
CA ALA A 334 -7.97 8.60 0.17
C ALA A 334 -6.52 8.72 0.68
N ASN A 335 -5.52 8.78 -0.20
CA ASN A 335 -4.09 8.72 0.13
C ASN A 335 -3.69 7.50 0.98
N ARG A 336 -4.31 6.35 0.73
CA ARG A 336 -4.15 5.13 1.51
C ARG A 336 -3.97 3.89 0.62
N GLY A 337 -2.96 3.95 -0.23
CA GLY A 337 -2.69 2.89 -1.22
C GLY A 337 -2.25 1.54 -0.66
N GLY A 338 -2.00 1.41 0.66
CA GLY A 338 -1.53 0.14 1.25
C GLY A 338 -2.50 -1.03 1.08
N MET A 339 -3.81 -0.79 1.09
CA MET A 339 -4.84 -1.82 0.84
C MET A 339 -4.64 -2.49 -0.52
N THR A 340 -4.42 -1.71 -1.57
CA THR A 340 -4.29 -2.23 -2.93
C THR A 340 -3.01 -3.05 -3.11
N LYS A 341 -1.96 -2.74 -2.31
CA LYS A 341 -0.73 -3.53 -2.30
C LYS A 341 -0.97 -4.96 -1.80
N ALA A 342 -1.74 -5.11 -0.72
CA ALA A 342 -2.12 -6.43 -0.24
C ALA A 342 -3.05 -7.16 -1.21
N ILE A 343 -4.03 -6.46 -1.81
CA ILE A 343 -4.97 -7.06 -2.78
C ILE A 343 -4.22 -7.62 -3.99
N GLU A 344 -3.30 -6.86 -4.57
CA GLU A 344 -2.54 -7.33 -5.74
C GLU A 344 -1.60 -8.49 -5.38
N ALA A 345 -0.97 -8.45 -4.21
CA ALA A 345 -0.16 -9.56 -3.74
C ALA A 345 -0.99 -10.85 -3.58
N VAL A 346 -2.22 -10.73 -3.07
CA VAL A 346 -3.16 -11.86 -3.00
C VAL A 346 -3.53 -12.39 -4.38
N ARG A 347 -3.81 -11.51 -5.35
CA ARG A 347 -4.09 -11.91 -6.75
C ARG A 347 -2.93 -12.69 -7.36
N GLN A 348 -1.70 -12.22 -7.16
CA GLN A 348 -0.50 -12.89 -7.66
C GLN A 348 -0.32 -14.29 -7.03
N LEU A 349 -0.46 -14.39 -5.71
CA LEU A 349 -0.36 -15.65 -4.98
C LEU A 349 -1.45 -16.66 -5.39
N ARG A 350 -2.66 -16.19 -5.67
CA ARG A 350 -3.77 -17.04 -6.13
C ARG A 350 -3.68 -17.44 -7.61
N GLY A 351 -2.82 -16.77 -8.40
CA GLY A 351 -2.75 -16.96 -9.85
C GLY A 351 -3.90 -16.27 -10.58
N GLU A 352 -4.47 -15.21 -10.01
CA GLU A 352 -5.64 -14.47 -10.50
C GLU A 352 -5.29 -13.11 -11.11
N ALA A 353 -4.02 -12.77 -11.19
CA ALA A 353 -3.59 -11.58 -11.91
C ALA A 353 -3.75 -11.76 -13.42
N HIS A 354 -3.77 -10.64 -14.16
CA HIS A 354 -3.90 -10.72 -15.62
C HIS A 354 -2.73 -11.56 -16.21
N PRO A 355 -2.99 -12.50 -17.15
CA PRO A 355 -1.97 -13.45 -17.64
C PRO A 355 -0.67 -12.81 -18.14
N LYS A 356 -0.73 -11.58 -18.68
CA LYS A 356 0.45 -10.84 -19.17
C LYS A 356 1.37 -10.33 -18.06
N VAL A 357 0.86 -10.23 -16.83
CA VAL A 357 1.61 -9.71 -15.67
C VAL A 357 1.68 -10.71 -14.52
N GLN A 358 1.05 -11.86 -14.64
CA GLN A 358 1.13 -12.94 -13.65
C GLN A 358 2.56 -13.43 -13.50
N VAL A 359 3.09 -13.37 -12.29
CA VAL A 359 4.41 -13.89 -11.95
C VAL A 359 4.35 -15.42 -11.92
N LYS A 360 5.28 -16.04 -12.64
CA LYS A 360 5.38 -17.51 -12.66
C LYS A 360 5.81 -18.05 -11.29
N ASN A 361 5.18 -19.13 -10.86
CA ASN A 361 5.48 -19.80 -9.57
C ASN A 361 5.50 -18.81 -8.40
N CYS A 362 4.54 -17.88 -8.37
CA CYS A 362 4.41 -16.92 -7.27
C CYS A 362 3.81 -17.63 -6.05
N ASP A 363 4.67 -18.10 -5.17
CA ASP A 363 4.34 -18.76 -3.91
C ASP A 363 4.63 -17.88 -2.69
N LEU A 364 5.45 -16.84 -2.86
CA LEU A 364 5.88 -15.94 -1.79
C LEU A 364 5.84 -14.49 -2.25
N ALA A 365 5.05 -13.67 -1.56
CA ALA A 365 4.87 -12.26 -1.89
C ALA A 365 5.07 -11.35 -0.67
N LEU A 366 5.58 -10.15 -0.94
CA LEU A 366 5.70 -9.06 0.02
C LEU A 366 4.76 -7.92 -0.37
N ALA A 367 4.03 -7.37 0.60
CA ALA A 367 3.38 -6.08 0.49
C ALA A 367 4.02 -5.09 1.47
N HIS A 368 4.39 -3.90 0.98
CA HIS A 368 4.97 -2.85 1.82
C HIS A 368 4.23 -1.53 1.65
N GLY A 369 3.94 -0.85 2.77
CA GLY A 369 3.21 0.40 2.80
C GLY A 369 3.90 1.49 3.62
N THR A 370 3.64 2.73 3.22
CA THR A 370 4.07 3.92 3.93
C THR A 370 2.88 4.78 4.34
N GLY A 371 3.05 5.57 5.39
CA GLY A 371 2.07 6.59 5.81
C GLY A 371 2.76 7.89 6.19
N GLY A 372 2.05 9.00 6.12
CA GLY A 372 2.63 10.31 6.43
C GLY A 372 3.61 10.81 5.37
N SER A 373 4.74 11.36 5.80
CA SER A 373 5.82 11.84 4.95
C SER A 373 6.96 10.82 4.90
N LEU A 374 7.69 10.71 3.79
CA LEU A 374 8.67 9.62 3.64
C LEU A 374 9.87 9.74 4.61
N GLY A 375 10.38 10.86 4.88
CA GLY A 375 11.60 11.03 5.70
C GLY A 375 11.38 11.16 7.21
N HIS A 376 10.19 11.62 7.64
CA HIS A 376 9.85 11.87 9.04
C HIS A 376 8.34 11.90 9.23
N ARG A 377 7.84 11.79 10.46
CA ARG A 377 6.40 11.59 10.74
C ARG A 377 5.84 10.49 9.86
N HIS A 378 6.56 9.40 9.77
CA HIS A 378 6.40 8.36 8.78
C HIS A 378 5.95 7.07 9.44
N GLY A 379 4.86 6.50 8.94
CA GLY A 379 4.42 5.14 9.23
C GLY A 379 4.98 4.17 8.20
N SER A 380 5.32 2.97 8.62
CA SER A 380 5.84 1.92 7.76
C SER A 380 5.30 0.56 8.19
N ALA A 381 4.87 -0.25 7.23
CA ALA A 381 4.42 -1.61 7.48
C ALA A 381 4.84 -2.54 6.35
N THR A 382 5.34 -3.72 6.71
CA THR A 382 5.71 -4.81 5.80
C THR A 382 4.90 -6.05 6.16
N LEU A 383 4.33 -6.71 5.15
CA LEU A 383 3.57 -7.94 5.29
C LEU A 383 4.12 -8.97 4.31
N ILE A 384 4.36 -10.19 4.80
CA ILE A 384 4.79 -11.33 3.99
C ILE A 384 3.68 -12.37 3.97
N MET A 385 3.36 -12.83 2.77
CA MET A 385 2.29 -13.78 2.49
C MET A 385 2.81 -14.92 1.63
N GLU A 386 2.27 -16.10 1.86
CA GLU A 386 2.64 -17.35 1.20
C GLU A 386 1.40 -18.06 0.68
N ARG A 387 1.48 -18.60 -0.54
CA ARG A 387 0.49 -19.54 -1.07
C ARG A 387 0.69 -20.91 -0.42
N GLU A 388 -0.37 -21.48 0.17
CA GLU A 388 -0.36 -22.84 0.74
C GLU A 388 -1.03 -23.85 -0.22
#